data_522ae1882e012a6cc52c52dd27dcc364
#
_entry.id   522ae1882e012a6cc52c52dd27dcc364
#
_cell.length_a   1.000
_cell.length_b   1.000
_cell.length_c   1.000
_cell.angle_alpha   90.00
_cell.angle_beta   90.00
_cell.angle_gamma   90.00
#
_symmetry.space_group_name_H-M   'P 1'
#
loop_
_entity.id
_entity.type
_entity.pdbx_description
1 polymer ?
#
loop_
_entity_poly.entity_id
_entity_poly.type
_entity_poly.pdbx_seq_one_letter_code
_entity_poly.pdbx_strand_id
1 'polypeptide(L)'
;MDLKDAKAIVTGGSSGIGKETARQIVKAGGKVVIAARTKDKLNHAANEIGAIPIQCDVSKEKQVIDLVLDAIDEMDGYNVLVNNAGYGHFSKLVNLSASEFEEQLRVNTIGAMMVARESAKHFIKQDYGNIINVSSTAGKRGFEGGTAYVASKFALGGMTECWRSELRSHNIRVMQINPSEVQTGFSENAGLGERKFNETKLIADDIGKTICDLLSLPDRGFIPETSVWATNPK
;
A
#
# COMPACT_ATOMS: atom_id res chain seq x y z
N MET A 1 -10.89 10.70 10.53
CA MET A 1 -12.17 10.04 10.25
C MET A 1 -12.47 8.96 11.28
N ASP A 2 -13.72 8.53 11.44
CA ASP A 2 -14.04 7.30 12.18
C ASP A 2 -13.83 6.10 11.24
N LEU A 3 -13.18 5.03 11.70
CA LEU A 3 -12.88 3.87 10.85
C LEU A 3 -14.13 3.08 10.42
N LYS A 4 -15.25 3.18 11.17
CA LYS A 4 -16.52 2.58 10.75
C LYS A 4 -17.07 3.20 9.46
N ASP A 5 -16.70 4.46 9.17
CA ASP A 5 -17.09 5.19 7.96
C ASP A 5 -16.05 5.02 6.83
N ALA A 6 -14.99 4.24 7.07
CA ALA A 6 -13.98 3.97 6.05
C ALA A 6 -14.54 3.01 5.00
N LYS A 7 -14.50 3.43 3.75
CA LYS A 7 -14.70 2.61 2.56
C LYS A 7 -13.37 2.60 1.81
N ALA A 8 -12.64 1.49 1.85
CA ALA A 8 -11.23 1.47 1.46
C ALA A 8 -10.95 0.53 0.27
N ILE A 9 -10.08 0.96 -0.64
CA ILE A 9 -9.36 0.06 -1.54
C ILE A 9 -7.98 -0.21 -0.94
N VAL A 10 -7.61 -1.48 -0.78
CA VAL A 10 -6.28 -1.90 -0.33
C VAL A 10 -5.63 -2.76 -1.41
N THR A 11 -4.62 -2.21 -2.10
CA THR A 11 -3.86 -2.98 -3.10
C THR A 11 -2.84 -3.90 -2.44
N GLY A 12 -2.59 -5.07 -3.02
CA GLY A 12 -1.77 -6.11 -2.38
C GLY A 12 -2.42 -6.69 -1.12
N GLY A 13 -3.76 -6.68 -1.05
CA GLY A 13 -4.54 -7.06 0.14
C GLY A 13 -4.68 -8.57 0.38
N SER A 14 -4.08 -9.44 -0.44
CA SER A 14 -4.15 -10.90 -0.26
C SER A 14 -3.18 -11.45 0.79
N SER A 15 -2.24 -10.66 1.30
CA SER A 15 -1.24 -11.10 2.29
C SER A 15 -0.57 -9.93 3.01
N GLY A 16 0.20 -10.23 4.05
CA GLY A 16 1.09 -9.30 4.74
C GLY A 16 0.40 -8.03 5.23
N ILE A 17 1.08 -6.89 5.05
CA ILE A 17 0.61 -5.58 5.52
C ILE A 17 -0.76 -5.22 4.96
N GLY A 18 -0.97 -5.43 3.65
CA GLY A 18 -2.25 -5.09 3.02
C GLY A 18 -3.43 -5.88 3.59
N LYS A 19 -3.26 -7.21 3.75
CA LYS A 19 -4.30 -8.07 4.36
C LYS A 19 -4.61 -7.64 5.79
N GLU A 20 -3.57 -7.37 6.58
CA GLU A 20 -3.76 -7.00 7.99
C GLU A 20 -4.39 -5.61 8.14
N THR A 21 -3.99 -4.65 7.31
CA THR A 21 -4.66 -3.33 7.25
C THR A 21 -6.15 -3.47 6.91
N ALA A 22 -6.49 -4.27 5.89
CA ALA A 22 -7.86 -4.53 5.52
C ALA A 22 -8.65 -5.19 6.66
N ARG A 23 -8.04 -6.19 7.35
CA ARG A 23 -8.64 -6.86 8.51
C ARG A 23 -9.00 -5.87 9.62
N GLN A 24 -8.09 -4.95 9.95
CA GLN A 24 -8.30 -3.99 11.03
C GLN A 24 -9.40 -2.98 10.68
N ILE A 25 -9.45 -2.50 9.43
CA ILE A 25 -10.54 -1.60 8.97
C ILE A 25 -11.89 -2.33 9.05
N VAL A 26 -11.97 -3.59 8.58
CA VAL A 26 -13.22 -4.38 8.65
C VAL A 26 -13.63 -4.62 10.10
N LYS A 27 -12.69 -4.99 11.00
CA LYS A 27 -12.97 -5.14 12.44
C LYS A 27 -13.50 -3.87 13.10
N ALA A 28 -13.10 -2.69 12.60
CA ALA A 28 -13.60 -1.41 13.07
C ALA A 28 -14.98 -1.02 12.46
N GLY A 29 -15.56 -1.86 11.60
CA GLY A 29 -16.87 -1.65 10.96
C GLY A 29 -16.80 -1.01 9.57
N GLY A 30 -15.61 -0.74 9.03
CA GLY A 30 -15.43 -0.21 7.68
C GLY A 30 -15.67 -1.27 6.59
N LYS A 31 -15.89 -0.82 5.36
CA LYS A 31 -15.98 -1.68 4.16
C LYS A 31 -14.65 -1.65 3.42
N VAL A 32 -14.19 -2.80 2.94
CA VAL A 32 -12.89 -2.89 2.26
C VAL A 32 -12.97 -3.74 1.00
N VAL A 33 -12.53 -3.17 -0.11
CA VAL A 33 -12.13 -3.90 -1.31
C VAL A 33 -10.64 -4.23 -1.18
N ILE A 34 -10.26 -5.49 -1.30
CA ILE A 34 -8.88 -5.91 -1.43
C ILE A 34 -8.58 -6.29 -2.88
N ALA A 35 -7.43 -5.82 -3.39
CA ALA A 35 -7.00 -6.09 -4.76
C ALA A 35 -5.67 -6.83 -4.80
N ALA A 36 -5.58 -7.89 -5.61
CA ALA A 36 -4.34 -8.63 -5.86
C ALA A 36 -4.43 -9.43 -7.18
N ARG A 37 -3.28 -9.90 -7.68
CA ARG A 37 -3.17 -10.62 -8.96
C ARG A 37 -3.70 -12.05 -8.92
N THR A 38 -3.42 -12.76 -7.83
CA THR A 38 -3.70 -14.21 -7.71
C THR A 38 -5.10 -14.42 -7.12
N LYS A 39 -6.05 -14.83 -7.97
CA LYS A 39 -7.47 -14.94 -7.64
C LYS A 39 -7.76 -15.82 -6.42
N ASP A 40 -7.16 -17.01 -6.35
CA ASP A 40 -7.45 -17.95 -5.26
C ASP A 40 -6.96 -17.44 -3.90
N LYS A 41 -5.73 -16.89 -3.85
CA LYS A 41 -5.19 -16.27 -2.64
C LYS A 41 -6.00 -15.05 -2.21
N LEU A 42 -6.47 -14.27 -3.18
CA LEU A 42 -7.30 -13.09 -2.94
C LEU A 42 -8.65 -13.47 -2.35
N ASN A 43 -9.35 -14.43 -2.96
CA ASN A 43 -10.65 -14.90 -2.49
C ASN A 43 -10.55 -15.52 -1.08
N HIS A 44 -9.50 -16.33 -0.84
CA HIS A 44 -9.26 -16.91 0.48
C HIS A 44 -9.08 -15.80 1.54
N ALA A 45 -8.23 -14.80 1.25
CA ALA A 45 -8.00 -13.68 2.16
C ALA A 45 -9.28 -12.86 2.40
N ALA A 46 -10.05 -12.58 1.34
CA ALA A 46 -11.30 -11.84 1.43
C ALA A 46 -12.32 -12.53 2.33
N ASN A 47 -12.52 -13.83 2.13
CA ASN A 47 -13.44 -14.63 2.96
C ASN A 47 -13.00 -14.66 4.43
N GLU A 48 -11.69 -14.77 4.70
CA GLU A 48 -11.15 -14.81 6.06
C GLU A 48 -11.38 -13.50 6.83
N ILE A 49 -11.29 -12.35 6.14
CA ILE A 49 -11.35 -11.04 6.80
C ILE A 49 -12.70 -10.32 6.60
N GLY A 50 -13.60 -10.85 5.78
CA GLY A 50 -14.87 -10.20 5.46
C GLY A 50 -14.73 -9.01 4.50
N ALA A 51 -13.76 -9.06 3.57
CA ALA A 51 -13.53 -8.03 2.57
C ALA A 51 -14.09 -8.44 1.19
N ILE A 52 -14.22 -7.50 0.28
CA ILE A 52 -14.65 -7.71 -1.10
C ILE A 52 -13.41 -7.95 -1.99
N PRO A 53 -13.30 -9.08 -2.70
CA PRO A 53 -12.16 -9.34 -3.57
C PRO A 53 -12.36 -8.77 -4.97
N ILE A 54 -11.43 -7.97 -5.48
CA ILE A 54 -11.39 -7.57 -6.89
C ILE A 54 -10.02 -7.93 -7.46
N GLN A 55 -9.98 -8.82 -8.45
CA GLN A 55 -8.72 -9.22 -9.06
C GLN A 55 -8.13 -8.08 -9.89
N CYS A 56 -6.89 -7.67 -9.58
CA CYS A 56 -6.20 -6.61 -10.30
C CYS A 56 -4.68 -6.80 -10.27
N ASP A 57 -4.07 -6.72 -11.44
CA ASP A 57 -2.65 -6.46 -11.61
C ASP A 57 -2.44 -4.95 -11.76
N VAL A 58 -1.90 -4.31 -10.74
CA VAL A 58 -1.67 -2.85 -10.71
C VAL A 58 -0.72 -2.36 -11.81
N SER A 59 0.04 -3.26 -12.45
CA SER A 59 0.89 -2.92 -13.60
C SER A 59 0.10 -2.71 -14.89
N LYS A 60 -1.20 -3.04 -14.91
CA LYS A 60 -2.09 -3.00 -16.08
C LYS A 60 -3.13 -1.90 -15.92
N GLU A 61 -2.95 -0.80 -16.66
CA GLU A 61 -3.78 0.41 -16.53
C GLU A 61 -5.28 0.13 -16.66
N LYS A 62 -5.70 -0.70 -17.63
CA LYS A 62 -7.10 -1.06 -17.79
C LYS A 62 -7.66 -1.74 -16.54
N GLN A 63 -6.93 -2.69 -15.95
CA GLN A 63 -7.37 -3.37 -14.72
C GLN A 63 -7.44 -2.42 -13.51
N VAL A 64 -6.58 -1.40 -13.46
CA VAL A 64 -6.65 -0.36 -12.43
C VAL A 64 -7.90 0.51 -12.59
N ILE A 65 -8.26 0.88 -13.82
CA ILE A 65 -9.49 1.63 -14.10
C ILE A 65 -10.71 0.79 -13.69
N ASP A 66 -10.76 -0.46 -14.12
CA ASP A 66 -11.84 -1.40 -13.78
C ASP A 66 -11.94 -1.57 -12.26
N LEU A 67 -10.81 -1.80 -11.54
CA LEU A 67 -10.77 -1.90 -10.07
C LEU A 67 -11.45 -0.70 -9.38
N VAL A 68 -11.14 0.51 -9.82
CA VAL A 68 -11.69 1.72 -9.19
C VAL A 68 -13.19 1.86 -9.47
N LEU A 69 -13.63 1.57 -10.68
CA LEU A 69 -15.06 1.59 -11.03
C LEU A 69 -15.85 0.52 -10.26
N ASP A 70 -15.36 -0.72 -10.26
CA ASP A 70 -16.00 -1.82 -9.53
C ASP A 70 -16.05 -1.53 -8.01
N ALA A 71 -15.00 -0.93 -7.45
CA ALA A 71 -14.97 -0.57 -6.02
C ALA A 71 -15.96 0.56 -5.67
N ILE A 72 -16.18 1.52 -6.59
CA ILE A 72 -17.21 2.55 -6.45
C ILE A 72 -18.59 1.89 -6.41
N ASP A 73 -18.86 0.97 -7.32
CA ASP A 73 -20.15 0.29 -7.42
C ASP A 73 -20.39 -0.63 -6.19
N GLU A 74 -19.42 -1.43 -5.80
CA GLU A 74 -19.53 -2.37 -4.67
C GLU A 74 -19.74 -1.70 -3.31
N MET A 75 -19.16 -0.50 -3.14
CA MET A 75 -19.19 0.22 -1.86
C MET A 75 -20.10 1.46 -1.87
N ASP A 76 -20.76 1.77 -2.98
CA ASP A 76 -21.46 3.05 -3.16
C ASP A 76 -20.54 4.23 -2.81
N GLY A 77 -19.46 4.36 -3.61
CA GLY A 77 -18.34 5.25 -3.37
C GLY A 77 -17.33 4.74 -2.34
N TYR A 78 -16.15 5.35 -2.29
CA TYR A 78 -15.12 5.05 -1.30
C TYR A 78 -14.29 6.30 -0.96
N ASN A 79 -13.58 6.29 0.16
CA ASN A 79 -12.91 7.46 0.72
C ASN A 79 -11.47 7.19 1.21
N VAL A 80 -10.98 5.95 1.06
CA VAL A 80 -9.62 5.56 1.45
C VAL A 80 -8.97 4.74 0.34
N LEU A 81 -7.74 5.09 -0.02
CA LEU A 81 -6.83 4.26 -0.80
C LEU A 81 -5.62 3.91 0.05
N VAL A 82 -5.33 2.62 0.19
CA VAL A 82 -4.05 2.12 0.71
C VAL A 82 -3.26 1.50 -0.45
N ASN A 83 -2.30 2.27 -0.98
CA ASN A 83 -1.37 1.84 -2.00
C ASN A 83 -0.26 0.99 -1.36
N ASN A 84 -0.50 -0.32 -1.28
CA ASN A 84 0.41 -1.26 -0.63
C ASN A 84 1.01 -2.29 -1.60
N ALA A 85 0.39 -2.52 -2.76
CA ALA A 85 0.91 -3.49 -3.73
C ALA A 85 2.37 -3.17 -4.12
N GLY A 86 3.22 -4.18 -4.00
CA GLY A 86 4.63 -4.07 -4.33
C GLY A 86 5.39 -5.35 -4.03
N TYR A 87 6.58 -5.46 -4.59
CA TYR A 87 7.52 -6.56 -4.32
C TYR A 87 8.94 -6.02 -4.29
N GLY A 88 9.89 -6.83 -3.85
CA GLY A 88 11.31 -6.53 -3.87
C GLY A 88 12.04 -7.44 -4.85
N HIS A 89 12.87 -6.85 -5.71
CA HIS A 89 13.91 -7.54 -6.45
C HIS A 89 15.27 -6.97 -6.01
N PHE A 90 16.17 -7.85 -5.61
CA PHE A 90 17.46 -7.48 -5.06
C PHE A 90 18.59 -8.10 -5.89
N SER A 91 19.42 -7.25 -6.47
CA SER A 91 20.54 -7.65 -7.30
C SER A 91 21.68 -6.63 -7.18
N LYS A 92 22.93 -7.11 -7.18
CA LYS A 92 24.09 -6.21 -7.27
C LYS A 92 24.04 -5.45 -8.60
N LEU A 93 24.49 -4.20 -8.60
CA LEU A 93 24.44 -3.32 -9.76
C LEU A 93 24.98 -4.00 -11.05
N VAL A 94 26.08 -4.72 -10.94
CA VAL A 94 26.73 -5.39 -12.08
C VAL A 94 25.92 -6.55 -12.68
N ASN A 95 24.91 -7.05 -11.96
CA ASN A 95 24.06 -8.18 -12.38
C ASN A 95 22.60 -7.74 -12.64
N LEU A 96 22.24 -6.49 -12.33
CA LEU A 96 20.89 -5.99 -12.51
C LEU A 96 20.64 -5.67 -13.99
N SER A 97 19.68 -6.35 -14.59
CA SER A 97 19.23 -6.03 -15.95
C SER A 97 18.27 -4.84 -15.99
N ALA A 98 18.21 -4.16 -17.13
CA ALA A 98 17.24 -3.08 -17.36
C ALA A 98 15.79 -3.56 -17.22
N SER A 99 15.47 -4.77 -17.72
CA SER A 99 14.13 -5.34 -17.65
C SER A 99 13.68 -5.61 -16.19
N GLU A 100 14.54 -6.13 -15.33
CA GLU A 100 14.24 -6.32 -13.91
C GLU A 100 14.00 -4.98 -13.20
N PHE A 101 14.79 -3.98 -13.53
CA PHE A 101 14.61 -2.62 -13.01
C PHE A 101 13.27 -2.02 -13.46
N GLU A 102 12.94 -2.11 -14.76
CA GLU A 102 11.69 -1.62 -15.34
C GLU A 102 10.47 -2.32 -14.72
N GLU A 103 10.52 -3.64 -14.55
CA GLU A 103 9.45 -4.42 -13.94
C GLU A 103 9.19 -3.99 -12.48
N GLN A 104 10.27 -3.77 -11.72
CA GLN A 104 10.19 -3.26 -10.34
C GLN A 104 9.49 -1.90 -10.29
N LEU A 105 9.88 -0.96 -11.17
CA LEU A 105 9.26 0.36 -11.26
C LEU A 105 7.81 0.26 -11.77
N ARG A 106 7.55 -0.63 -12.71
CA ARG A 106 6.21 -0.82 -13.29
C ARG A 106 5.17 -1.14 -12.24
N VAL A 107 5.50 -2.00 -11.27
CA VAL A 107 4.59 -2.36 -10.18
C VAL A 107 4.62 -1.33 -9.06
N ASN A 108 5.80 -1.07 -8.47
CA ASN A 108 5.90 -0.31 -7.23
C ASN A 108 5.69 1.20 -7.39
N THR A 109 5.93 1.72 -8.59
CA THR A 109 5.92 3.16 -8.88
C THR A 109 4.77 3.51 -9.82
N ILE A 110 4.79 2.99 -11.05
CA ILE A 110 3.78 3.31 -12.07
C ILE A 110 2.42 2.74 -11.64
N GLY A 111 2.37 1.52 -11.11
CA GLY A 111 1.15 0.92 -10.59
C GLY A 111 0.53 1.75 -9.47
N ALA A 112 1.32 2.15 -8.48
CA ALA A 112 0.86 3.01 -7.40
C ALA A 112 0.34 4.36 -7.93
N MET A 113 1.03 4.96 -8.91
CA MET A 113 0.58 6.19 -9.56
C MET A 113 -0.77 6.02 -10.26
N MET A 114 -0.95 4.94 -11.02
CA MET A 114 -2.20 4.71 -11.74
C MET A 114 -3.39 4.54 -10.79
N VAL A 115 -3.23 3.77 -9.71
CA VAL A 115 -4.31 3.60 -8.71
C VAL A 115 -4.59 4.92 -7.98
N ALA A 116 -3.56 5.67 -7.59
CA ALA A 116 -3.73 6.98 -6.96
C ALA A 116 -4.43 7.98 -7.88
N ARG A 117 -4.07 8.02 -9.17
CA ARG A 117 -4.68 8.90 -10.16
C ARG A 117 -6.18 8.63 -10.32
N GLU A 118 -6.58 7.37 -10.48
CA GLU A 118 -8.00 7.03 -10.64
C GLU A 118 -8.78 7.29 -9.35
N SER A 119 -8.19 7.00 -8.18
CA SER A 119 -8.77 7.34 -6.90
C SER A 119 -8.92 8.84 -6.70
N ALA A 120 -7.91 9.63 -7.07
CA ALA A 120 -7.95 11.08 -6.95
C ALA A 120 -9.07 11.71 -7.79
N LYS A 121 -9.33 11.20 -9.00
CA LYS A 121 -10.47 11.64 -9.83
C LYS A 121 -11.82 11.47 -9.10
N HIS A 122 -11.98 10.38 -8.36
CA HIS A 122 -13.18 10.13 -7.54
C HIS A 122 -13.21 11.03 -6.31
N PHE A 123 -12.10 11.13 -5.57
CA PHE A 123 -12.00 11.93 -4.35
C PHE A 123 -12.17 13.43 -4.59
N ILE A 124 -11.67 13.97 -5.72
CA ILE A 124 -11.89 15.36 -6.12
C ILE A 124 -13.39 15.66 -6.31
N LYS A 125 -14.15 14.75 -6.94
CA LYS A 125 -15.59 14.93 -7.18
C LYS A 125 -16.40 14.98 -5.88
N GLN A 126 -15.98 14.27 -4.84
CA GLN A 126 -16.65 14.25 -3.53
C GLN A 126 -16.04 15.23 -2.53
N ASP A 127 -14.98 15.96 -2.93
CA ASP A 127 -14.21 16.92 -2.11
C ASP A 127 -13.72 16.32 -0.78
N TYR A 128 -13.35 15.02 -0.79
CA TYR A 128 -12.89 14.30 0.38
C TYR A 128 -12.15 13.00 -0.01
N GLY A 129 -11.07 12.68 0.69
CA GLY A 129 -10.38 11.41 0.51
C GLY A 129 -9.11 11.26 1.32
N ASN A 130 -8.62 10.02 1.38
CA ASN A 130 -7.39 9.66 2.07
C ASN A 130 -6.57 8.71 1.21
N ILE A 131 -5.33 9.06 0.93
CA ILE A 131 -4.37 8.20 0.23
C ILE A 131 -3.24 7.88 1.19
N ILE A 132 -2.98 6.60 1.45
CA ILE A 132 -1.83 6.13 2.21
C ILE A 132 -0.94 5.31 1.28
N ASN A 133 0.27 5.79 1.07
CA ASN A 133 1.31 5.07 0.33
C ASN A 133 2.19 4.28 1.30
N VAL A 134 2.21 2.95 1.15
CA VAL A 134 3.11 2.08 1.91
C VAL A 134 4.46 2.02 1.20
N SER A 135 5.38 2.88 1.66
CA SER A 135 6.75 2.92 1.17
C SER A 135 7.66 1.93 1.94
N SER A 136 8.79 2.38 2.40
CA SER A 136 9.77 1.64 3.18
C SER A 136 10.83 2.60 3.72
N THR A 137 11.58 2.21 4.74
CA THR A 137 12.85 2.87 5.09
C THR A 137 13.86 2.84 3.94
N ALA A 138 13.70 1.91 2.97
CA ALA A 138 14.41 1.90 1.69
C ALA A 138 14.08 3.10 0.79
N GLY A 139 12.99 3.81 1.02
CA GLY A 139 12.68 5.09 0.38
C GLY A 139 13.43 6.29 0.98
N LYS A 140 14.28 6.08 1.99
CA LYS A 140 15.07 7.12 2.68
C LYS A 140 16.56 6.89 2.60
N ARG A 141 17.01 5.67 2.36
CA ARG A 141 18.42 5.30 2.25
C ARG A 141 18.63 4.09 1.36
N GLY A 142 19.75 4.07 0.64
CA GLY A 142 20.18 2.92 -0.15
C GLY A 142 20.84 1.83 0.70
N PHE A 143 20.94 0.64 0.12
CA PHE A 143 21.70 -0.50 0.64
C PHE A 143 22.20 -1.38 -0.50
N GLU A 144 23.17 -2.22 -0.24
CA GLU A 144 23.75 -3.13 -1.24
C GLU A 144 22.68 -4.06 -1.84
N GLY A 145 22.67 -4.17 -3.16
CA GLY A 145 21.71 -4.98 -3.91
C GLY A 145 20.31 -4.36 -4.02
N GLY A 146 20.06 -3.20 -3.42
CA GLY A 146 18.74 -2.59 -3.37
C GLY A 146 18.39 -1.66 -4.53
N THR A 147 19.21 -1.53 -5.57
CA THR A 147 19.07 -0.47 -6.59
C THR A 147 17.66 -0.31 -7.12
N ALA A 148 17.03 -1.36 -7.63
CA ALA A 148 15.70 -1.30 -8.21
C ALA A 148 14.62 -0.99 -7.15
N TYR A 149 14.66 -1.69 -6.01
CA TYR A 149 13.69 -1.50 -4.94
C TYR A 149 13.79 -0.10 -4.31
N VAL A 150 15.01 0.32 -3.97
CA VAL A 150 15.29 1.66 -3.42
C VAL A 150 14.80 2.74 -4.37
N ALA A 151 15.16 2.67 -5.66
CA ALA A 151 14.70 3.63 -6.65
C ALA A 151 13.17 3.72 -6.70
N SER A 152 12.47 2.57 -6.67
CA SER A 152 11.01 2.53 -6.67
C SER A 152 10.39 3.21 -5.45
N LYS A 153 10.98 3.03 -4.26
CA LYS A 153 10.48 3.60 -3.01
C LYS A 153 10.84 5.08 -2.83
N PHE A 154 11.98 5.54 -3.34
CA PHE A 154 12.30 6.96 -3.44
C PHE A 154 11.35 7.67 -4.41
N ALA A 155 11.07 7.07 -5.58
CA ALA A 155 10.10 7.61 -6.54
C ALA A 155 8.70 7.75 -5.90
N LEU A 156 8.25 6.74 -5.15
CA LEU A 156 6.97 6.81 -4.44
C LEU A 156 6.94 7.95 -3.42
N GLY A 157 8.06 8.20 -2.72
CA GLY A 157 8.19 9.33 -1.80
C GLY A 157 8.00 10.68 -2.51
N GLY A 158 8.72 10.92 -3.60
CA GLY A 158 8.60 12.14 -4.39
C GLY A 158 7.19 12.34 -4.96
N MET A 159 6.59 11.27 -5.51
CA MET A 159 5.21 11.31 -5.99
C MET A 159 4.22 11.63 -4.87
N THR A 160 4.42 11.08 -3.66
CA THR A 160 3.55 11.37 -2.50
C THR A 160 3.56 12.85 -2.15
N GLU A 161 4.71 13.52 -2.19
CA GLU A 161 4.83 14.96 -1.93
C GLU A 161 4.11 15.78 -3.01
N CYS A 162 4.26 15.44 -4.29
CA CYS A 162 3.55 16.09 -5.40
C CYS A 162 2.02 15.96 -5.21
N TRP A 163 1.53 14.74 -5.02
CA TRP A 163 0.08 14.50 -4.83
C TRP A 163 -0.48 15.21 -3.61
N ARG A 164 0.29 15.29 -2.53
CA ARG A 164 -0.09 16.07 -1.34
C ARG A 164 -0.28 17.55 -1.68
N SER A 165 0.62 18.12 -2.45
CA SER A 165 0.52 19.52 -2.88
C SER A 165 -0.68 19.78 -3.80
N GLU A 166 -0.92 18.86 -4.74
CA GLU A 166 -1.99 18.97 -5.73
C GLU A 166 -3.39 18.78 -5.11
N LEU A 167 -3.54 17.86 -4.14
CA LEU A 167 -4.84 17.36 -3.70
C LEU A 167 -5.34 18.01 -2.39
N ARG A 168 -4.50 18.76 -1.67
CA ARG A 168 -4.90 19.40 -0.39
C ARG A 168 -6.07 20.36 -0.51
N SER A 169 -6.18 21.07 -1.64
CA SER A 169 -7.29 22.01 -1.89
C SER A 169 -8.64 21.32 -2.06
N HIS A 170 -8.64 19.99 -2.21
CA HIS A 170 -9.82 19.15 -2.33
C HIS A 170 -10.08 18.30 -1.07
N ASN A 171 -9.61 18.75 0.10
CA ASN A 171 -9.76 18.03 1.36
C ASN A 171 -9.24 16.58 1.33
N ILE A 172 -8.25 16.28 0.47
CA ILE A 172 -7.64 14.97 0.34
C ILE A 172 -6.32 14.91 1.11
N ARG A 173 -6.23 14.00 2.06
CA ARG A 173 -5.00 13.74 2.83
C ARG A 173 -4.14 12.72 2.11
N VAL A 174 -2.91 13.07 1.77
CA VAL A 174 -1.94 12.16 1.16
C VAL A 174 -0.80 11.91 2.13
N MET A 175 -0.71 10.69 2.62
CA MET A 175 0.18 10.25 3.69
C MET A 175 1.11 9.14 3.22
N GLN A 176 2.28 9.03 3.84
CA GLN A 176 3.22 7.95 3.59
C GLN A 176 3.62 7.27 4.89
N ILE A 177 3.66 5.95 4.87
CA ILE A 177 4.24 5.13 5.93
C ILE A 177 5.50 4.43 5.42
N ASN A 178 6.58 4.48 6.21
CA ASN A 178 7.87 3.86 5.90
C ASN A 178 8.19 2.77 6.91
N PRO A 179 7.69 1.54 6.73
CA PRO A 179 8.09 0.43 7.58
C PRO A 179 9.58 0.11 7.42
N SER A 180 10.22 -0.27 8.52
CA SER A 180 11.49 -0.98 8.46
C SER A 180 11.26 -2.46 8.10
N GLU A 181 12.10 -3.38 8.53
CA GLU A 181 11.90 -4.80 8.25
C GLU A 181 10.65 -5.34 8.97
N VAL A 182 9.66 -5.81 8.19
CA VAL A 182 8.42 -6.41 8.69
C VAL A 182 8.38 -7.88 8.30
N GLN A 183 8.09 -8.74 9.24
CA GLN A 183 7.97 -10.19 9.01
C GLN A 183 6.68 -10.52 8.25
N THR A 184 6.84 -10.73 6.97
CA THR A 184 5.78 -11.11 6.02
C THR A 184 6.40 -12.04 4.97
N GLY A 185 5.60 -12.63 4.08
CA GLY A 185 6.10 -13.36 2.91
C GLY A 185 6.87 -12.52 1.88
N PHE A 186 7.15 -11.25 2.17
CA PHE A 186 7.88 -10.36 1.26
C PHE A 186 9.30 -10.86 0.98
N SER A 187 10.03 -11.33 2.00
CA SER A 187 11.40 -11.83 1.86
C SER A 187 11.46 -13.09 1.00
N GLU A 188 10.52 -14.01 1.18
CA GLU A 188 10.41 -15.23 0.37
C GLU A 188 10.10 -14.89 -1.10
N ASN A 189 9.12 -13.99 -1.33
CA ASN A 189 8.75 -13.52 -2.66
C ASN A 189 9.90 -12.74 -3.34
N ALA A 190 10.81 -12.18 -2.57
CA ALA A 190 12.00 -11.47 -3.05
C ALA A 190 13.22 -12.40 -3.26
N GLY A 191 13.05 -13.72 -3.09
CA GLY A 191 14.15 -14.70 -3.25
C GLY A 191 15.18 -14.68 -2.12
N LEU A 192 14.88 -14.06 -0.98
CA LEU A 192 15.80 -13.98 0.18
C LEU A 192 15.68 -15.17 1.13
N GLY A 193 14.86 -16.18 0.76
CA GLY A 193 14.60 -17.37 1.56
C GLY A 193 13.65 -17.16 2.72
N GLU A 194 13.24 -18.27 3.34
CA GLU A 194 12.39 -18.28 4.52
C GLU A 194 13.17 -17.77 5.73
N ARG A 195 12.56 -16.92 6.53
CA ARG A 195 13.14 -16.40 7.77
C ARG A 195 12.39 -16.95 8.96
N LYS A 196 13.13 -17.38 9.97
CA LYS A 196 12.52 -17.77 11.25
C LYS A 196 11.82 -16.58 11.89
N PHE A 197 10.66 -16.83 12.47
CA PHE A 197 9.93 -15.82 13.22
C PHE A 197 10.78 -15.29 14.39
N ASN A 198 10.75 -13.98 14.57
CA ASN A 198 11.48 -13.30 15.64
C ASN A 198 10.53 -12.30 16.34
N GLU A 199 10.23 -12.54 17.60
CA GLU A 199 9.29 -11.73 18.38
C GLU A 199 9.72 -10.27 18.57
N THR A 200 11.00 -9.95 18.33
CA THR A 200 11.52 -8.57 18.49
C THR A 200 11.38 -7.73 17.21
N LYS A 201 10.96 -8.34 16.10
CA LYS A 201 10.78 -7.66 14.81
C LYS A 201 9.32 -7.29 14.57
N LEU A 202 9.11 -6.26 13.75
CA LEU A 202 7.77 -5.85 13.34
C LEU A 202 7.02 -6.97 12.62
N ILE A 203 5.71 -7.02 12.85
CA ILE A 203 4.76 -7.86 12.14
C ILE A 203 3.77 -6.99 11.34
N ALA A 204 3.01 -7.61 10.46
CA ALA A 204 2.05 -6.88 9.62
C ALA A 204 0.99 -6.13 10.43
N ASP A 205 0.61 -6.64 11.60
CA ASP A 205 -0.37 -6.03 12.52
C ASP A 205 0.09 -4.65 13.00
N ASP A 206 1.37 -4.48 13.34
CA ASP A 206 1.95 -3.19 13.77
C ASP A 206 1.77 -2.10 12.73
N ILE A 207 1.94 -2.48 11.45
CA ILE A 207 1.79 -1.54 10.33
C ILE A 207 0.32 -1.26 10.04
N GLY A 208 -0.52 -2.31 10.06
CA GLY A 208 -1.97 -2.17 9.90
C GLY A 208 -2.56 -1.23 10.95
N LYS A 209 -2.15 -1.41 12.23
CA LYS A 209 -2.55 -0.54 13.32
C LYS A 209 -2.10 0.92 13.09
N THR A 210 -0.84 1.13 12.71
CA THR A 210 -0.33 2.48 12.44
C THR A 210 -1.12 3.14 11.30
N ILE A 211 -1.47 2.41 10.23
CA ILE A 211 -2.30 2.94 9.13
C ILE A 211 -3.68 3.35 9.66
N CYS A 212 -4.32 2.53 10.48
CA CYS A 212 -5.60 2.84 11.10
C CYS A 212 -5.52 4.07 12.02
N ASP A 213 -4.46 4.18 12.82
CA ASP A 213 -4.22 5.35 13.69
C ASP A 213 -4.03 6.64 12.87
N LEU A 214 -3.31 6.59 11.74
CA LEU A 214 -3.17 7.73 10.82
C LEU A 214 -4.51 8.17 10.23
N LEU A 215 -5.36 7.24 9.83
CA LEU A 215 -6.72 7.52 9.31
C LEU A 215 -7.61 8.13 10.39
N SER A 216 -7.49 7.68 11.64
CA SER A 216 -8.34 8.06 12.76
C SER A 216 -8.10 9.48 13.27
N LEU A 217 -7.03 10.17 12.84
CA LEU A 217 -6.84 11.59 13.15
C LEU A 217 -8.01 12.42 12.65
N PRO A 218 -8.43 13.46 13.41
CA PRO A 218 -9.46 14.41 12.96
C PRO A 218 -9.09 15.03 11.59
N ASP A 219 -10.07 15.19 10.71
CA ASP A 219 -9.84 15.61 9.32
C ASP A 219 -9.17 16.98 9.13
N ARG A 220 -9.17 17.83 10.17
CA ARG A 220 -8.45 19.12 10.17
C ARG A 220 -6.92 18.99 10.13
N GLY A 221 -6.38 17.79 10.31
CA GLY A 221 -4.94 17.54 10.30
C GLY A 221 -4.58 16.11 9.89
N PHE A 222 -3.32 15.90 9.55
CA PHE A 222 -2.78 14.57 9.23
C PHE A 222 -1.26 14.53 9.43
N ILE A 223 -0.74 13.35 9.62
CA ILE A 223 0.71 13.11 9.64
C ILE A 223 1.15 12.81 8.20
N PRO A 224 1.92 13.71 7.56
CA PRO A 224 2.26 13.58 6.15
C PRO A 224 3.17 12.38 5.87
N GLU A 225 3.99 12.03 6.85
CA GLU A 225 4.92 10.91 6.75
C GLU A 225 5.28 10.37 8.14
N THR A 226 5.39 9.05 8.23
CA THR A 226 5.87 8.39 9.45
C THR A 226 6.74 7.16 9.12
N SER A 227 7.66 6.82 10.02
CA SER A 227 8.48 5.62 9.93
C SER A 227 8.25 4.72 11.13
N VAL A 228 8.14 3.41 10.90
CA VAL A 228 7.92 2.41 11.95
C VAL A 228 9.14 1.50 12.03
N TRP A 229 9.74 1.43 13.20
CA TRP A 229 10.95 0.66 13.48
C TRP A 229 10.71 -0.33 14.61
N ALA A 230 11.32 -1.52 14.51
CA ALA A 230 11.41 -2.41 15.66
C ALA A 230 12.28 -1.76 16.73
N THR A 231 11.87 -1.89 17.99
CA THR A 231 12.62 -1.33 19.13
C THR A 231 13.99 -1.98 19.29
N ASN A 232 14.04 -3.30 19.13
CA ASN A 232 15.28 -4.08 19.19
C ASN A 232 15.23 -5.22 18.16
N PRO A 233 15.76 -5.01 16.92
CA PRO A 233 15.65 -5.96 15.82
C PRO A 233 16.69 -7.10 15.85
N LYS A 234 17.33 -7.39 16.97
CA LYS A 234 18.40 -8.41 17.13
C LYS A 234 17.88 -9.82 17.00
#